data_88b59b39bda9c1bae78a8293063aa99d
#
_entry.id   88b59b39bda9c1bae78a8293063aa99d
#
_cell.length_a   1.000
_cell.length_b   1.000
_cell.length_c   1.000
_cell.angle_alpha   90.00
_cell.angle_beta   90.00
_cell.angle_gamma   90.00
#
_symmetry.space_group_name_H-M   'P 1'
#
loop_
_entity.id
_entity.type
_entity.pdbx_description
1 polymer ?
#
loop_
_entity_poly.entity_id
_entity_poly.type
_entity_poly.pdbx_seq_one_letter_code
_entity_poly.pdbx_strand_id
1 'polypeptide(L)'
;GAFLIPFLPKIGRQVYMIFLVILSAFSLFNGFGTHLTINVLDYNFIINYSDNLSLPFAIVVHIAAFITIIYGAHKDDWKENVAVISYAGAAIAALHAGDLFTLFFWWEATAFTSVFLILGGNTTRAYRAAFRYIVIQVGSGMFLLAGAVLFLYSNGNALLGQMSIDDTSGLLIFLAFGIKAAFPFLNGWLQDTYPEASEVGTVALSSFTTKLAIYALARSFAGTDILIYIGALMTFFPIFFAVIENDLRRVLAYSLNNQLGFMVVAVGIGTELAINGAVAHAFAHIIYKGLLFMSMGAVLYRVGTCKASELGGLFKYMPITAVCSIIGAISISAFPLFSGFVAKSLIMSSLGYEGLSFIYFMLLFASAGVLHHSGIKIPFFAFFAHKSGHKPKEAPLNMIIAMVIGSVLCILIGIFPSVFYQILPYSVEYQPYDFSHVLSQLQLLTFAAFAFICLW
;
A
#
# COMPACT_ATOMS: atom_id res chain seq x y z
N GLY A 1 -23.99 3.71 1.06
CA GLY A 1 -23.89 3.60 -0.40
C GLY A 1 -23.85 2.15 -0.89
N ALA A 2 -23.05 1.27 -0.27
CA ALA A 2 -22.84 -0.11 -0.74
C ALA A 2 -24.13 -0.96 -0.82
N PHE A 3 -25.12 -0.71 0.01
CA PHE A 3 -26.38 -1.47 0.06
C PHE A 3 -27.24 -1.39 -1.21
N LEU A 4 -27.05 -0.38 -2.07
CA LEU A 4 -27.79 -0.26 -3.33
C LEU A 4 -27.16 -1.07 -4.47
N ILE A 5 -25.89 -1.45 -4.37
CA ILE A 5 -25.15 -2.15 -5.43
C ILE A 5 -25.82 -3.45 -5.90
N PRO A 6 -26.34 -4.34 -5.02
CA PRO A 6 -26.98 -5.59 -5.45
C PRO A 6 -28.21 -5.40 -6.34
N PHE A 7 -28.90 -4.28 -6.20
CA PHE A 7 -30.17 -4.00 -6.91
C PHE A 7 -29.95 -3.32 -8.27
N LEU A 8 -28.73 -2.92 -8.60
CA LEU A 8 -28.41 -2.23 -9.85
C LEU A 8 -27.93 -3.20 -10.93
N PRO A 9 -28.27 -2.96 -12.22
CA PRO A 9 -27.69 -3.71 -13.32
C PRO A 9 -26.18 -3.43 -13.43
N LYS A 10 -25.43 -4.31 -14.10
CA LYS A 10 -23.97 -4.28 -14.18
C LYS A 10 -23.40 -2.87 -14.47
N ILE A 11 -23.86 -2.22 -15.54
CA ILE A 11 -23.39 -0.87 -15.92
C ILE A 11 -23.78 0.16 -14.86
N GLY A 12 -25.02 0.11 -14.36
CA GLY A 12 -25.48 0.99 -13.29
C GLY A 12 -24.66 0.87 -12.01
N ARG A 13 -24.24 -0.35 -11.66
CA ARG A 13 -23.32 -0.59 -10.51
C ARG A 13 -22.00 0.14 -10.69
N GLN A 14 -21.35 0.01 -11.84
CA GLN A 14 -20.06 0.64 -12.10
C GLN A 14 -20.15 2.17 -12.06
N VAL A 15 -21.16 2.73 -12.72
CA VAL A 15 -21.42 4.18 -12.70
C VAL A 15 -21.69 4.67 -11.27
N TYR A 16 -22.51 3.92 -10.53
CA TYR A 16 -22.84 4.26 -9.14
C TYR A 16 -21.63 4.20 -8.21
N MET A 17 -20.77 3.18 -8.34
CA MET A 17 -19.54 3.06 -7.54
C MET A 17 -18.59 4.23 -7.83
N ILE A 18 -18.38 4.58 -9.10
CA ILE A 18 -17.57 5.74 -9.50
C ILE A 18 -18.17 7.03 -8.92
N PHE A 19 -19.48 7.21 -9.02
CA PHE A 19 -20.20 8.35 -8.44
C PHE A 19 -19.97 8.46 -6.93
N LEU A 20 -20.03 7.36 -6.17
CA LEU A 20 -19.78 7.35 -4.74
C LEU A 20 -18.34 7.79 -4.39
N VAL A 21 -17.34 7.33 -5.15
CA VAL A 21 -15.95 7.75 -4.93
C VAL A 21 -15.76 9.23 -5.23
N ILE A 22 -16.32 9.73 -6.34
CA ILE A 22 -16.25 11.15 -6.69
C ILE A 22 -16.99 11.99 -5.64
N LEU A 23 -18.17 11.58 -5.22
CA LEU A 23 -18.92 12.28 -4.17
C LEU A 23 -18.17 12.32 -2.85
N SER A 24 -17.52 11.21 -2.46
CA SER A 24 -16.66 11.17 -1.27
C SER A 24 -15.44 12.09 -1.40
N ALA A 25 -14.85 12.19 -2.60
CA ALA A 25 -13.69 13.05 -2.84
C ALA A 25 -13.99 14.56 -2.65
N PHE A 26 -15.25 14.99 -2.73
CA PHE A 26 -15.61 16.38 -2.37
C PHE A 26 -15.31 16.72 -0.91
N SER A 27 -15.28 15.73 -0.01
CA SER A 27 -14.88 15.95 1.38
C SER A 27 -13.44 16.44 1.53
N LEU A 28 -12.56 16.20 0.56
CA LEU A 28 -11.17 16.67 0.56
C LEU A 28 -11.07 18.20 0.47
N PHE A 29 -12.14 18.89 0.05
CA PHE A 29 -12.19 20.35 -0.06
C PHE A 29 -12.82 21.05 1.14
N ASN A 30 -13.24 20.31 2.19
CA ASN A 30 -13.92 20.88 3.36
C ASN A 30 -12.99 21.68 4.30
N GLY A 31 -11.69 21.77 3.99
CA GLY A 31 -10.68 22.39 4.86
C GLY A 31 -10.21 21.48 5.98
N PHE A 32 -9.42 22.03 6.91
CA PHE A 32 -8.87 21.29 8.05
C PHE A 32 -9.68 21.51 9.33
N GLY A 33 -9.65 20.54 10.22
CA GLY A 33 -10.29 20.59 11.53
C GLY A 33 -11.32 19.48 11.75
N THR A 34 -12.11 19.66 12.80
CA THR A 34 -13.21 18.75 13.15
C THR A 34 -14.48 19.16 12.41
N HIS A 35 -15.02 18.25 11.60
CA HIS A 35 -16.21 18.51 10.80
C HIS A 35 -17.47 17.84 11.34
N LEU A 36 -17.33 16.71 12.06
CA LEU A 36 -18.46 15.97 12.61
C LEU A 36 -18.08 15.33 13.95
N THR A 37 -18.89 15.61 14.97
CA THR A 37 -18.84 14.96 16.29
C THR A 37 -20.20 14.37 16.63
N ILE A 38 -20.19 13.27 17.36
CA ILE A 38 -21.42 12.63 17.89
C ILE A 38 -21.21 12.39 19.37
N ASN A 39 -22.14 12.89 20.19
CA ASN A 39 -22.15 12.69 21.65
C ASN A 39 -22.95 11.45 22.01
N VAL A 40 -22.34 10.51 22.70
CA VAL A 40 -22.97 9.30 23.21
C VAL A 40 -22.51 9.07 24.65
N LEU A 41 -23.44 9.02 25.60
CA LEU A 41 -23.16 8.74 27.03
C LEU A 41 -22.01 9.60 27.60
N ASP A 42 -22.10 10.92 27.43
CA ASP A 42 -21.12 11.91 27.90
C ASP A 42 -19.73 11.85 27.20
N TYR A 43 -19.62 11.04 26.18
CA TYR A 43 -18.39 10.92 25.39
C TYR A 43 -18.57 11.55 24.00
N ASN A 44 -17.58 12.37 23.57
CA ASN A 44 -17.54 13.01 22.27
C ASN A 44 -16.73 12.19 21.27
N PHE A 45 -17.41 11.50 20.35
CA PHE A 45 -16.77 10.82 19.22
C PHE A 45 -16.49 11.81 18.09
N ILE A 46 -15.24 11.90 17.63
CA ILE A 46 -14.84 12.74 16.53
C ILE A 46 -14.83 11.89 15.24
N ILE A 47 -15.96 11.92 14.55
CA ILE A 47 -16.22 11.05 13.40
C ILE A 47 -15.46 11.52 12.15
N ASN A 48 -15.30 12.85 11.99
CA ASN A 48 -14.61 13.41 10.83
C ASN A 48 -13.68 14.55 11.25
N TYR A 49 -12.39 14.27 11.11
CA TYR A 49 -11.28 15.19 11.34
C TYR A 49 -10.33 15.17 10.16
N SER A 50 -9.89 16.32 9.69
CA SER A 50 -8.96 16.44 8.55
C SER A 50 -7.81 17.38 8.90
N ASP A 51 -6.60 17.01 8.47
CA ASP A 51 -5.39 17.81 8.62
C ASP A 51 -4.37 17.51 7.51
N ASN A 52 -3.20 18.16 7.58
CA ASN A 52 -2.11 17.99 6.61
C ASN A 52 -1.61 16.53 6.51
N LEU A 53 -1.69 15.73 7.59
CA LEU A 53 -1.24 14.34 7.55
C LEU A 53 -2.29 13.43 6.90
N SER A 54 -3.57 13.63 7.18
CA SER A 54 -4.66 12.81 6.63
C SER A 54 -4.90 13.06 5.14
N LEU A 55 -4.72 14.30 4.68
CA LEU A 55 -5.04 14.73 3.32
C LEU A 55 -4.35 13.90 2.22
N PRO A 56 -3.01 13.71 2.18
CA PRO A 56 -2.37 12.95 1.12
C PRO A 56 -2.79 11.47 1.11
N PHE A 57 -2.99 10.86 2.29
CA PHE A 57 -3.52 9.50 2.38
C PHE A 57 -4.95 9.43 1.84
N ALA A 58 -5.80 10.38 2.19
CA ALA A 58 -7.17 10.42 1.69
C ALA A 58 -7.20 10.59 0.16
N ILE A 59 -6.39 11.48 -0.41
CA ILE A 59 -6.27 11.67 -1.87
C ILE A 59 -5.91 10.35 -2.55
N VAL A 60 -4.84 9.68 -2.12
CA VAL A 60 -4.36 8.47 -2.81
C VAL A 60 -5.30 7.29 -2.61
N VAL A 61 -6.02 7.20 -1.49
CA VAL A 61 -7.03 6.14 -1.25
C VAL A 61 -8.22 6.33 -2.19
N HIS A 62 -8.69 7.57 -2.45
CA HIS A 62 -9.73 7.83 -3.46
C HIS A 62 -9.25 7.47 -4.88
N ILE A 63 -8.01 7.83 -5.24
CA ILE A 63 -7.40 7.44 -6.53
C ILE A 63 -7.35 5.91 -6.66
N ALA A 64 -6.90 5.21 -5.62
CA ALA A 64 -6.80 3.75 -5.62
C ALA A 64 -8.18 3.08 -5.72
N ALA A 65 -9.19 3.60 -5.02
CA ALA A 65 -10.57 3.13 -5.11
C ALA A 65 -11.12 3.29 -6.53
N PHE A 66 -10.93 4.46 -7.13
CA PHE A 66 -11.33 4.76 -8.51
C PHE A 66 -10.68 3.80 -9.52
N ILE A 67 -9.35 3.62 -9.45
CA ILE A 67 -8.61 2.70 -10.32
C ILE A 67 -9.09 1.24 -10.12
N THR A 68 -9.32 0.82 -8.87
CA THR A 68 -9.79 -0.54 -8.56
C THR A 68 -11.16 -0.82 -9.14
N ILE A 69 -12.08 0.15 -9.10
CA ILE A 69 -13.43 0.02 -9.68
C ILE A 69 -13.33 -0.14 -11.20
N ILE A 70 -12.55 0.71 -11.86
CA ILE A 70 -12.33 0.59 -13.31
C ILE A 70 -11.72 -0.77 -13.64
N TYR A 71 -10.70 -1.18 -12.90
CA TYR A 71 -10.01 -2.46 -13.10
C TYR A 71 -10.98 -3.65 -13.00
N GLY A 72 -11.91 -3.63 -12.04
CA GLY A 72 -12.90 -4.68 -11.81
C GLY A 72 -14.13 -4.67 -12.74
N ALA A 73 -14.31 -3.65 -13.59
CA ALA A 73 -15.56 -3.42 -14.35
C ALA A 73 -15.93 -4.53 -15.35
N HIS A 74 -15.00 -5.40 -15.75
CA HIS A 74 -15.29 -6.54 -16.62
C HIS A 74 -16.10 -7.64 -15.92
N LYS A 75 -15.97 -7.76 -14.58
CA LYS A 75 -16.69 -8.75 -13.78
C LYS A 75 -18.13 -8.33 -13.50
N ASP A 76 -19.02 -9.32 -13.42
CA ASP A 76 -20.40 -9.15 -12.98
C ASP A 76 -20.62 -9.80 -11.62
N ASP A 77 -19.78 -9.38 -10.64
CA ASP A 77 -19.86 -9.86 -9.26
C ASP A 77 -20.24 -8.71 -8.31
N TRP A 78 -21.51 -8.65 -7.95
CA TRP A 78 -22.00 -7.63 -7.03
C TRP A 78 -21.41 -7.78 -5.61
N LYS A 79 -21.05 -9.00 -5.17
CA LYS A 79 -20.46 -9.24 -3.84
C LYS A 79 -19.08 -8.63 -3.75
N GLU A 80 -18.24 -8.86 -4.76
CA GLU A 80 -16.94 -8.25 -4.85
C GLU A 80 -17.05 -6.71 -4.93
N ASN A 81 -18.01 -6.18 -5.70
CA ASN A 81 -18.25 -4.74 -5.80
C ASN A 81 -18.65 -4.11 -4.46
N VAL A 82 -19.55 -4.76 -3.70
CA VAL A 82 -19.93 -4.34 -2.33
C VAL A 82 -18.69 -4.35 -1.43
N ALA A 83 -17.89 -5.41 -1.47
CA ALA A 83 -16.68 -5.53 -0.66
C ALA A 83 -15.67 -4.41 -0.98
N VAL A 84 -15.40 -4.13 -2.26
CA VAL A 84 -14.46 -3.07 -2.69
C VAL A 84 -14.91 -1.70 -2.17
N ILE A 85 -16.18 -1.32 -2.38
CA ILE A 85 -16.67 -0.01 -1.95
C ILE A 85 -16.73 0.12 -0.43
N SER A 86 -17.19 -0.93 0.26
CA SER A 86 -17.26 -0.91 1.73
C SER A 86 -15.86 -0.83 2.34
N TYR A 87 -14.90 -1.54 1.77
CA TYR A 87 -13.52 -1.51 2.23
C TYR A 87 -12.84 -0.15 1.98
N ALA A 88 -13.02 0.44 0.78
CA ALA A 88 -12.52 1.77 0.48
C ALA A 88 -13.16 2.83 1.40
N GLY A 89 -14.49 2.75 1.60
CA GLY A 89 -15.20 3.65 2.50
C GLY A 89 -14.74 3.54 3.95
N ALA A 90 -14.53 2.31 4.45
CA ALA A 90 -14.00 2.09 5.78
C ALA A 90 -12.56 2.64 5.95
N ALA A 91 -11.71 2.47 4.93
CA ALA A 91 -10.36 3.02 4.95
C ALA A 91 -10.36 4.56 4.94
N ILE A 92 -11.19 5.19 4.10
CA ILE A 92 -11.35 6.65 4.06
C ILE A 92 -11.86 7.16 5.42
N ALA A 93 -12.87 6.53 5.99
CA ALA A 93 -13.42 6.93 7.28
C ALA A 93 -12.41 6.77 8.44
N ALA A 94 -11.58 5.72 8.41
CA ALA A 94 -10.51 5.53 9.38
C ALA A 94 -9.43 6.62 9.30
N LEU A 95 -9.11 7.12 8.10
CA LEU A 95 -8.17 8.25 7.92
C LEU A 95 -8.70 9.57 8.49
N HIS A 96 -10.02 9.70 8.59
CA HIS A 96 -10.68 10.88 9.14
C HIS A 96 -11.13 10.69 10.60
N ALA A 97 -10.80 9.59 11.25
CA ALA A 97 -11.10 9.38 12.66
C ALA A 97 -10.26 10.34 13.52
N GLY A 98 -10.92 11.11 14.41
CA GLY A 98 -10.24 12.01 15.32
C GLY A 98 -10.02 11.46 16.72
N ASP A 99 -10.59 10.28 17.03
CA ASP A 99 -10.42 9.58 18.29
C ASP A 99 -10.19 8.06 18.09
N LEU A 100 -9.68 7.42 19.14
CA LEU A 100 -9.29 6.00 19.12
C LEU A 100 -10.48 5.04 18.94
N PHE A 101 -11.69 5.38 19.44
CA PHE A 101 -12.86 4.52 19.29
C PHE A 101 -13.45 4.62 17.89
N THR A 102 -13.49 5.83 17.32
CA THR A 102 -13.88 6.03 15.92
C THR A 102 -12.89 5.30 15.00
N LEU A 103 -11.59 5.39 15.30
CA LEU A 103 -10.57 4.65 14.56
C LEU A 103 -10.79 3.13 14.70
N PHE A 104 -11.03 2.61 15.92
CA PHE A 104 -11.31 1.19 16.18
C PHE A 104 -12.48 0.68 15.34
N PHE A 105 -13.59 1.40 15.31
CA PHE A 105 -14.76 1.00 14.52
C PHE A 105 -14.41 0.81 13.05
N TRP A 106 -13.74 1.77 12.45
CA TRP A 106 -13.35 1.69 11.04
C TRP A 106 -12.18 0.73 10.79
N TRP A 107 -11.31 0.54 11.79
CA TRP A 107 -10.23 -0.46 11.77
C TRP A 107 -10.78 -1.86 11.63
N GLU A 108 -11.81 -2.20 12.40
CA GLU A 108 -12.53 -3.46 12.29
C GLU A 108 -13.34 -3.55 11.00
N ALA A 109 -14.02 -2.48 10.59
CA ALA A 109 -14.76 -2.43 9.33
C ALA A 109 -13.85 -2.74 8.13
N THR A 110 -12.58 -2.27 8.14
CA THR A 110 -11.61 -2.64 7.09
C THR A 110 -11.29 -4.13 7.11
N ALA A 111 -11.20 -4.77 8.27
CA ALA A 111 -10.94 -6.21 8.39
C ALA A 111 -12.12 -7.04 7.85
N PHE A 112 -13.33 -6.73 8.30
CA PHE A 112 -14.53 -7.45 7.87
C PHE A 112 -14.85 -7.27 6.38
N THR A 113 -14.65 -6.09 5.82
CA THR A 113 -14.95 -5.86 4.40
C THR A 113 -13.90 -6.47 3.47
N SER A 114 -12.63 -6.43 3.86
CA SER A 114 -11.53 -6.95 3.05
C SER A 114 -11.46 -8.48 3.00
N VAL A 115 -11.96 -9.20 4.02
CA VAL A 115 -11.95 -10.67 4.01
C VAL A 115 -12.73 -11.24 2.83
N PHE A 116 -13.82 -10.57 2.40
CA PHE A 116 -14.61 -11.00 1.24
C PHE A 116 -13.82 -10.92 -0.07
N LEU A 117 -12.84 -10.02 -0.16
CA LEU A 117 -11.94 -9.92 -1.33
C LEU A 117 -10.98 -11.12 -1.41
N ILE A 118 -10.58 -11.66 -0.25
CA ILE A 118 -9.76 -12.88 -0.19
C ILE A 118 -10.62 -14.08 -0.56
N LEU A 119 -11.84 -14.16 -0.01
CA LEU A 119 -12.81 -15.21 -0.35
C LEU A 119 -13.16 -15.22 -1.85
N GLY A 120 -13.11 -14.04 -2.51
CA GLY A 120 -13.30 -13.88 -3.96
C GLY A 120 -12.29 -14.65 -4.83
N GLY A 121 -11.18 -15.16 -4.25
CA GLY A 121 -10.27 -16.08 -4.92
C GLY A 121 -10.86 -17.46 -5.20
N ASN A 122 -11.99 -17.83 -4.55
CA ASN A 122 -12.80 -19.03 -4.76
C ASN A 122 -12.01 -20.37 -4.75
N THR A 123 -10.95 -20.45 -3.96
CA THR A 123 -10.14 -21.66 -3.79
C THR A 123 -10.14 -22.11 -2.33
N THR A 124 -9.86 -23.39 -2.07
CA THR A 124 -9.68 -23.88 -0.69
C THR A 124 -8.54 -23.17 0.04
N ARG A 125 -7.51 -22.72 -0.69
CA ARG A 125 -6.41 -21.92 -0.15
C ARG A 125 -6.90 -20.52 0.25
N ALA A 126 -7.67 -19.87 -0.61
CA ALA A 126 -8.27 -18.56 -0.33
C ALA A 126 -9.15 -18.61 0.93
N TYR A 127 -9.98 -19.65 1.10
CA TYR A 127 -10.80 -19.84 2.29
C TYR A 127 -9.96 -19.96 3.57
N ARG A 128 -8.93 -20.81 3.57
CA ARG A 128 -8.03 -20.98 4.73
C ARG A 128 -7.25 -19.70 5.02
N ALA A 129 -6.81 -18.99 3.98
CA ALA A 129 -6.13 -17.70 4.10
C ALA A 129 -7.06 -16.64 4.69
N ALA A 130 -8.30 -16.54 4.21
CA ALA A 130 -9.31 -15.62 4.72
C ALA A 130 -9.61 -15.83 6.21
N PHE A 131 -9.73 -17.11 6.65
CA PHE A 131 -9.95 -17.42 8.06
C PHE A 131 -8.78 -16.97 8.94
N ARG A 132 -7.53 -17.27 8.55
CA ARG A 132 -6.33 -16.80 9.28
C ARG A 132 -6.24 -15.28 9.28
N TYR A 133 -6.53 -14.65 8.15
CA TYR A 133 -6.54 -13.20 8.02
C TYR A 133 -7.49 -12.54 9.01
N ILE A 134 -8.76 -12.96 9.05
CA ILE A 134 -9.76 -12.32 9.91
C ILE A 134 -9.41 -12.49 11.38
N VAL A 135 -8.90 -13.66 11.81
CA VAL A 135 -8.47 -13.90 13.20
C VAL A 135 -7.35 -12.93 13.61
N ILE A 136 -6.35 -12.73 12.74
CA ILE A 136 -5.22 -11.84 13.02
C ILE A 136 -5.67 -10.37 13.02
N GLN A 137 -6.52 -9.98 12.06
CA GLN A 137 -6.98 -8.59 11.96
C GLN A 137 -7.93 -8.20 13.10
N VAL A 138 -8.84 -9.08 13.50
CA VAL A 138 -9.70 -8.88 14.69
C VAL A 138 -8.84 -8.86 15.97
N GLY A 139 -7.83 -9.72 16.05
CA GLY A 139 -6.84 -9.65 17.15
C GLY A 139 -6.16 -8.29 17.25
N SER A 140 -5.78 -7.69 16.11
CA SER A 140 -5.26 -6.31 16.06
C SER A 140 -6.28 -5.31 16.62
N GLY A 141 -7.55 -5.41 16.24
CA GLY A 141 -8.60 -4.53 16.75
C GLY A 141 -8.85 -4.70 18.25
N MET A 142 -8.76 -5.93 18.76
CA MET A 142 -8.88 -6.18 20.22
C MET A 142 -7.75 -5.47 21.01
N PHE A 143 -6.51 -5.50 20.52
CA PHE A 143 -5.41 -4.72 21.10
C PHE A 143 -5.68 -3.22 21.05
N LEU A 144 -6.19 -2.73 19.91
CA LEU A 144 -6.54 -1.31 19.76
C LEU A 144 -7.65 -0.90 20.74
N LEU A 145 -8.71 -1.69 20.87
CA LEU A 145 -9.81 -1.41 21.79
C LEU A 145 -9.34 -1.42 23.25
N ALA A 146 -8.59 -2.44 23.65
CA ALA A 146 -8.05 -2.53 25.01
C ALA A 146 -7.13 -1.32 25.32
N GLY A 147 -6.25 -0.98 24.38
CA GLY A 147 -5.40 0.22 24.50
C GLY A 147 -6.20 1.50 24.59
N ALA A 148 -7.24 1.68 23.75
CA ALA A 148 -8.10 2.86 23.77
C ALA A 148 -8.86 3.03 25.10
N VAL A 149 -9.38 1.94 25.66
CA VAL A 149 -10.05 1.96 26.97
C VAL A 149 -9.09 2.35 28.08
N LEU A 150 -7.89 1.76 28.12
CA LEU A 150 -6.87 2.11 29.12
C LEU A 150 -6.39 3.56 28.93
N PHE A 151 -6.21 4.00 27.69
CA PHE A 151 -5.81 5.36 27.39
C PHE A 151 -6.85 6.39 27.84
N LEU A 152 -8.15 6.11 27.60
CA LEU A 152 -9.24 6.94 28.09
C LEU A 152 -9.25 6.99 29.63
N TYR A 153 -9.08 5.85 30.29
CA TYR A 153 -9.06 5.77 31.75
C TYR A 153 -7.91 6.58 32.37
N SER A 154 -6.72 6.54 31.76
CA SER A 154 -5.53 7.23 32.27
C SER A 154 -5.50 8.73 31.93
N ASN A 155 -6.04 9.14 30.76
CA ASN A 155 -5.90 10.51 30.24
C ASN A 155 -7.22 11.31 30.27
N GLY A 156 -8.35 10.70 30.60
CA GLY A 156 -9.67 11.35 30.59
C GLY A 156 -10.21 11.66 29.18
N ASN A 157 -9.49 11.32 28.12
CA ASN A 157 -9.91 11.45 26.73
C ASN A 157 -9.30 10.33 25.89
N ALA A 158 -9.82 10.13 24.67
CA ALA A 158 -9.29 9.13 23.73
C ALA A 158 -8.95 9.76 22.37
N LEU A 159 -8.46 10.99 22.36
CA LEU A 159 -8.05 11.71 21.15
C LEU A 159 -6.92 10.95 20.45
N LEU A 160 -7.00 10.89 19.14
CA LEU A 160 -5.96 10.27 18.30
C LEU A 160 -4.82 11.27 18.09
N GLY A 161 -3.69 11.05 18.74
CA GLY A 161 -2.51 11.91 18.69
C GLY A 161 -1.25 11.17 19.12
N GLN A 162 -0.19 11.90 19.41
CA GLN A 162 1.11 11.36 19.84
C GLN A 162 0.98 10.59 21.17
N MET A 163 1.58 9.40 21.23
CA MET A 163 1.54 8.47 22.37
C MET A 163 2.92 7.91 22.65
N SER A 164 3.17 7.48 23.92
CA SER A 164 4.39 6.75 24.27
C SER A 164 4.13 5.25 24.30
N ILE A 165 5.14 4.46 23.96
CA ILE A 165 5.15 2.99 24.12
C ILE A 165 5.49 2.55 25.56
N ASP A 166 5.88 3.47 26.43
CA ASP A 166 6.24 3.17 27.83
C ASP A 166 5.01 2.86 28.66
N ASP A 167 3.85 3.41 28.27
CA ASP A 167 2.57 3.13 28.90
C ASP A 167 1.93 1.87 28.31
N THR A 168 1.27 1.08 29.15
CA THR A 168 0.56 -0.14 28.72
C THR A 168 -0.48 0.16 27.62
N SER A 169 -1.19 1.28 27.74
CA SER A 169 -2.18 1.70 26.73
C SER A 169 -1.53 1.98 25.37
N GLY A 170 -0.44 2.76 25.36
CA GLY A 170 0.30 3.06 24.14
C GLY A 170 0.97 1.81 23.54
N LEU A 171 1.51 0.92 24.37
CA LEU A 171 2.08 -0.35 23.91
C LEU A 171 1.04 -1.23 23.20
N LEU A 172 -0.18 -1.36 23.75
CA LEU A 172 -1.25 -2.13 23.12
C LEU A 172 -1.68 -1.52 21.78
N ILE A 173 -1.81 -0.20 21.70
CA ILE A 173 -2.12 0.51 20.46
C ILE A 173 -0.99 0.34 19.43
N PHE A 174 0.27 0.45 19.87
CA PHE A 174 1.45 0.22 19.04
C PHE A 174 1.46 -1.20 18.44
N LEU A 175 1.17 -2.21 19.24
CA LEU A 175 1.06 -3.61 18.78
C LEU A 175 -0.09 -3.77 17.78
N ALA A 176 -1.24 -3.13 18.02
CA ALA A 176 -2.37 -3.15 17.09
C ALA A 176 -1.97 -2.60 15.71
N PHE A 177 -1.31 -1.45 15.69
CA PHE A 177 -0.83 -0.84 14.45
C PHE A 177 0.27 -1.68 13.80
N GLY A 178 1.18 -2.26 14.61
CA GLY A 178 2.25 -3.13 14.14
C GLY A 178 1.76 -4.42 13.46
N ILE A 179 0.71 -5.06 13.98
CA ILE A 179 0.08 -6.23 13.36
C ILE A 179 -0.43 -5.87 11.96
N LYS A 180 -1.17 -4.76 11.83
CA LYS A 180 -1.73 -4.32 10.56
C LYS A 180 -0.66 -3.72 9.61
N ALA A 181 0.44 -3.18 10.16
CA ALA A 181 1.62 -2.76 9.40
C ALA A 181 2.52 -3.93 8.96
N ALA A 182 2.23 -5.14 9.43
CA ALA A 182 3.00 -6.36 9.15
C ALA A 182 4.43 -6.32 9.69
N PHE A 183 4.59 -5.98 10.98
CA PHE A 183 5.89 -6.02 11.69
C PHE A 183 6.53 -7.40 11.62
N PRO A 184 7.85 -7.52 11.81
CA PRO A 184 8.54 -8.81 11.84
C PRO A 184 7.85 -9.79 12.78
N PHE A 185 7.77 -11.06 12.38
CA PHE A 185 7.03 -12.15 13.03
C PHE A 185 5.49 -12.02 13.01
N LEU A 186 4.94 -10.83 12.72
CA LEU A 186 3.50 -10.58 12.60
C LEU A 186 3.04 -10.42 11.14
N ASN A 187 3.94 -10.61 10.18
CA ASN A 187 3.73 -10.34 8.75
C ASN A 187 3.19 -11.53 7.94
N GLY A 188 3.15 -12.74 8.50
CA GLY A 188 2.78 -13.96 7.76
C GLY A 188 1.40 -13.90 7.08
N TRP A 189 0.45 -13.19 7.68
CA TRP A 189 -0.88 -13.02 7.10
C TRP A 189 -0.84 -12.34 5.71
N LEU A 190 0.08 -11.42 5.49
CA LEU A 190 0.17 -10.65 4.24
C LEU A 190 0.59 -11.53 3.06
N GLN A 191 1.66 -12.33 3.22
CA GLN A 191 2.18 -13.22 2.19
C GLN A 191 1.26 -14.41 1.93
N ASP A 192 0.48 -14.81 2.94
CA ASP A 192 -0.44 -15.95 2.84
C ASP A 192 -1.78 -15.56 2.18
N THR A 193 -2.21 -14.29 2.27
CA THR A 193 -3.55 -13.90 1.88
C THR A 193 -3.62 -13.13 0.56
N TYR A 194 -2.71 -12.20 0.32
CA TYR A 194 -2.80 -11.34 -0.87
C TYR A 194 -2.68 -12.10 -2.19
N PRO A 195 -1.78 -13.11 -2.31
CA PRO A 195 -1.72 -13.93 -3.53
C PRO A 195 -2.96 -14.78 -3.77
N GLU A 196 -3.71 -15.13 -2.72
CA GLU A 196 -4.89 -15.99 -2.81
C GLU A 196 -6.19 -15.23 -3.08
N ALA A 197 -6.19 -13.89 -2.93
CA ALA A 197 -7.34 -13.05 -3.25
C ALA A 197 -7.65 -13.03 -4.74
N SER A 198 -8.87 -12.60 -5.11
CA SER A 198 -9.21 -12.35 -6.51
C SER A 198 -8.24 -11.34 -7.14
N GLU A 199 -8.18 -11.25 -8.46
CA GLU A 199 -7.32 -10.28 -9.16
C GLU A 199 -7.69 -8.84 -8.84
N VAL A 200 -8.96 -8.52 -8.65
CA VAL A 200 -9.44 -7.19 -8.22
C VAL A 200 -9.20 -6.99 -6.73
N GLY A 201 -9.52 -8.00 -5.94
CA GLY A 201 -9.35 -7.98 -4.48
C GLY A 201 -7.91 -7.71 -4.06
N THR A 202 -6.92 -8.28 -4.76
CA THR A 202 -5.49 -8.06 -4.45
C THR A 202 -5.10 -6.59 -4.67
N VAL A 203 -5.63 -5.92 -5.70
CA VAL A 203 -5.38 -4.49 -5.95
C VAL A 203 -5.88 -3.65 -4.79
N ALA A 204 -7.13 -3.86 -4.34
CA ALA A 204 -7.71 -3.17 -3.20
C ALA A 204 -6.93 -3.45 -1.89
N LEU A 205 -6.64 -4.74 -1.59
CA LEU A 205 -5.90 -5.15 -0.40
C LEU A 205 -4.51 -4.51 -0.33
N SER A 206 -3.82 -4.43 -1.46
CA SER A 206 -2.48 -3.82 -1.53
C SER A 206 -2.51 -2.31 -1.26
N SER A 207 -3.66 -1.65 -1.42
CA SER A 207 -3.78 -0.19 -1.35
C SER A 207 -4.15 0.33 0.03
N PHE A 208 -5.01 -0.34 0.81
CA PHE A 208 -5.67 0.30 1.96
C PHE A 208 -5.11 -0.13 3.32
N THR A 209 -5.26 -1.41 3.72
CA THR A 209 -5.00 -1.87 5.10
C THR A 209 -3.64 -1.44 5.65
N THR A 210 -2.56 -1.78 4.94
CA THR A 210 -1.19 -1.53 5.43
C THR A 210 -0.84 -0.03 5.47
N LYS A 211 -1.41 0.78 4.56
CA LYS A 211 -1.16 2.24 4.52
C LYS A 211 -1.95 2.97 5.60
N LEU A 212 -3.15 2.47 5.92
CA LEU A 212 -3.87 2.93 7.11
C LEU A 212 -3.04 2.69 8.39
N ALA A 213 -2.34 1.56 8.49
CA ALA A 213 -1.45 1.31 9.62
C ALA A 213 -0.23 2.24 9.64
N ILE A 214 0.37 2.55 8.47
CA ILE A 214 1.46 3.54 8.38
C ILE A 214 0.97 4.94 8.78
N TYR A 215 -0.23 5.34 8.32
CA TYR A 215 -0.86 6.60 8.74
C TYR A 215 -1.04 6.65 10.27
N ALA A 216 -1.58 5.58 10.87
CA ALA A 216 -1.80 5.50 12.31
C ALA A 216 -0.48 5.56 13.10
N LEU A 217 0.57 4.87 12.63
CA LEU A 217 1.92 4.94 13.22
C LEU A 217 2.51 6.36 13.09
N ALA A 218 2.39 7.00 11.92
CA ALA A 218 2.88 8.36 11.71
C ALA A 218 2.16 9.40 12.59
N ARG A 219 0.87 9.18 12.89
CA ARG A 219 0.08 10.05 13.75
C ARG A 219 0.40 9.88 15.23
N SER A 220 0.65 8.64 15.66
CA SER A 220 0.68 8.32 17.09
C SER A 220 2.06 7.97 17.63
N PHE A 221 3.00 7.59 16.79
CA PHE A 221 4.32 7.10 17.21
C PHE A 221 5.48 7.67 16.37
N ALA A 222 5.30 8.84 15.75
CA ALA A 222 6.39 9.53 15.07
C ALA A 222 7.55 9.81 16.05
N GLY A 223 8.79 9.51 15.65
CA GLY A 223 9.98 9.70 16.50
C GLY A 223 10.18 8.60 17.55
N THR A 224 9.50 7.47 17.43
CA THR A 224 9.72 6.32 18.33
C THR A 224 10.86 5.46 17.80
N ASP A 225 12.02 5.51 18.44
CA ASP A 225 13.29 4.93 17.97
C ASP A 225 13.21 3.44 17.58
N ILE A 226 12.45 2.63 18.32
CA ILE A 226 12.32 1.19 18.04
C ILE A 226 11.75 0.94 16.62
N LEU A 227 10.96 1.86 16.07
CA LEU A 227 10.42 1.75 14.70
C LEU A 227 11.54 1.79 13.65
N ILE A 228 12.67 2.46 13.91
CA ILE A 228 13.82 2.48 13.00
C ILE A 228 14.35 1.05 12.80
N TYR A 229 14.53 0.31 13.89
CA TYR A 229 15.06 -1.07 13.85
C TYR A 229 14.01 -2.05 13.29
N ILE A 230 12.75 -1.92 13.72
CA ILE A 230 11.63 -2.72 13.19
C ILE A 230 11.52 -2.54 11.69
N GLY A 231 11.51 -1.29 11.21
CA GLY A 231 11.42 -0.97 9.79
C GLY A 231 12.63 -1.47 8.99
N ALA A 232 13.84 -1.37 9.54
CA ALA A 232 15.05 -1.92 8.91
C ALA A 232 14.95 -3.44 8.73
N LEU A 233 14.46 -4.18 9.73
CA LEU A 233 14.21 -5.61 9.63
C LEU A 233 13.11 -5.92 8.59
N MET A 234 12.02 -5.13 8.55
CA MET A 234 10.97 -5.25 7.54
C MET A 234 11.48 -5.03 6.12
N THR A 235 12.48 -4.18 5.92
CA THR A 235 13.07 -3.98 4.60
C THR A 235 14.00 -5.13 4.21
N PHE A 236 14.75 -5.67 5.14
CA PHE A 236 15.85 -6.59 4.87
C PHE A 236 15.38 -8.03 4.64
N PHE A 237 14.63 -8.61 5.60
CA PHE A 237 14.28 -10.03 5.56
C PHE A 237 13.40 -10.46 4.36
N PRO A 238 12.39 -9.71 3.92
CA PRO A 238 11.53 -10.16 2.83
C PRO A 238 12.24 -10.31 1.48
N ILE A 239 13.41 -9.69 1.30
CA ILE A 239 14.18 -9.76 0.05
C ILE A 239 14.56 -11.21 -0.26
N PHE A 240 15.08 -11.92 0.74
CA PHE A 240 15.56 -13.30 0.56
C PHE A 240 14.41 -14.22 0.13
N PHE A 241 13.24 -14.07 0.75
CA PHE A 241 12.05 -14.85 0.38
C PHE A 241 11.53 -14.46 -1.00
N ALA A 242 11.51 -13.17 -1.33
CA ALA A 242 11.07 -12.68 -2.64
C ALA A 242 11.95 -13.19 -3.79
N VAL A 243 13.25 -13.34 -3.56
CA VAL A 243 14.20 -13.85 -4.58
C VAL A 243 13.94 -15.30 -4.90
N ILE A 244 13.68 -16.17 -3.92
CA ILE A 244 13.48 -17.60 -4.12
C ILE A 244 12.03 -17.97 -4.48
N GLU A 245 11.05 -17.10 -4.24
CA GLU A 245 9.62 -17.36 -4.46
C GLU A 245 9.32 -17.51 -5.96
N ASN A 246 8.52 -18.52 -6.31
CA ASN A 246 8.12 -18.80 -7.70
C ASN A 246 6.81 -18.10 -8.11
N ASP A 247 5.88 -17.89 -7.20
CA ASP A 247 4.63 -17.17 -7.49
C ASP A 247 4.87 -15.66 -7.51
N LEU A 248 4.70 -15.02 -8.68
CA LEU A 248 4.99 -13.59 -8.86
C LEU A 248 4.05 -12.69 -8.03
N ARG A 249 2.83 -13.11 -7.71
CA ARG A 249 1.94 -12.36 -6.79
C ARG A 249 2.43 -12.47 -5.36
N ARG A 250 3.01 -13.60 -4.97
CA ARG A 250 3.63 -13.77 -3.65
C ARG A 250 4.96 -13.01 -3.55
N VAL A 251 5.74 -12.96 -4.64
CA VAL A 251 6.89 -12.04 -4.73
C VAL A 251 6.47 -10.60 -4.45
N LEU A 252 5.34 -10.16 -5.05
CA LEU A 252 4.80 -8.82 -4.80
C LEU A 252 4.35 -8.62 -3.35
N ALA A 253 3.84 -9.65 -2.67
CA ALA A 253 3.47 -9.59 -1.26
C ALA A 253 4.70 -9.44 -0.34
N TYR A 254 5.78 -10.19 -0.57
CA TYR A 254 7.06 -10.00 0.13
C TYR A 254 7.63 -8.60 -0.12
N SER A 255 7.61 -8.19 -1.38
CA SER A 255 8.05 -6.85 -1.79
C SER A 255 7.21 -5.73 -1.16
N LEU A 256 5.91 -5.97 -0.87
CA LEU A 256 5.06 -5.00 -0.18
C LEU A 256 5.56 -4.81 1.25
N ASN A 257 5.86 -5.88 1.99
CA ASN A 257 6.39 -5.80 3.34
C ASN A 257 7.76 -5.07 3.37
N ASN A 258 8.65 -5.37 2.41
CA ASN A 258 9.90 -4.64 2.25
C ASN A 258 9.68 -3.12 2.12
N GLN A 259 8.75 -2.69 1.27
CA GLN A 259 8.49 -1.25 1.07
C GLN A 259 7.83 -0.59 2.30
N LEU A 260 7.00 -1.31 3.05
CA LEU A 260 6.46 -0.81 4.32
C LEU A 260 7.57 -0.52 5.32
N GLY A 261 8.63 -1.33 5.34
CA GLY A 261 9.79 -1.12 6.20
C GLY A 261 10.45 0.25 5.99
N PHE A 262 10.60 0.73 4.74
CA PHE A 262 11.07 2.09 4.47
C PHE A 262 10.20 3.16 5.13
N MET A 263 8.88 2.99 5.07
CA MET A 263 7.92 3.93 5.68
C MET A 263 8.03 3.90 7.21
N VAL A 264 8.15 2.69 7.78
CA VAL A 264 8.27 2.51 9.25
C VAL A 264 9.56 3.11 9.78
N VAL A 265 10.70 2.94 9.08
CA VAL A 265 11.97 3.61 9.42
C VAL A 265 11.77 5.12 9.46
N ALA A 266 11.16 5.68 8.42
CA ALA A 266 10.94 7.12 8.33
C ALA A 266 10.01 7.66 9.45
N VAL A 267 8.98 6.90 9.82
CA VAL A 267 8.13 7.22 10.97
C VAL A 267 8.94 7.17 12.27
N GLY A 268 9.84 6.19 12.42
CA GLY A 268 10.72 6.06 13.58
C GLY A 268 11.68 7.25 13.74
N ILE A 269 12.21 7.78 12.65
CA ILE A 269 13.04 8.99 12.66
C ILE A 269 12.22 10.20 13.13
N GLY A 270 11.00 10.36 12.65
CA GLY A 270 10.04 11.36 13.14
C GLY A 270 10.30 12.81 12.76
N THR A 271 11.40 13.15 12.07
CA THR A 271 11.64 14.51 11.58
C THR A 271 10.65 14.86 10.46
N GLU A 272 10.41 16.16 10.21
CA GLU A 272 9.49 16.62 9.17
C GLU A 272 9.83 16.04 7.80
N LEU A 273 11.12 15.99 7.44
CA LEU A 273 11.58 15.40 6.20
C LEU A 273 11.30 13.88 6.15
N ALA A 274 11.52 13.18 7.26
CA ALA A 274 11.26 11.75 7.35
C ALA A 274 9.77 11.43 7.26
N ILE A 275 8.92 12.16 7.96
CA ILE A 275 7.45 11.99 7.88
C ILE A 275 6.94 12.31 6.47
N ASN A 276 7.43 13.39 5.84
CA ASN A 276 7.15 13.66 4.44
C ASN A 276 7.58 12.50 3.54
N GLY A 277 8.75 11.90 3.81
CA GLY A 277 9.24 10.71 3.12
C GLY A 277 8.33 9.50 3.29
N ALA A 278 7.87 9.22 4.52
CA ALA A 278 6.93 8.13 4.81
C ALA A 278 5.61 8.29 4.04
N VAL A 279 5.04 9.51 4.06
CA VAL A 279 3.78 9.86 3.39
C VAL A 279 3.94 9.80 1.87
N ALA A 280 4.99 10.42 1.34
CA ALA A 280 5.29 10.40 -0.10
C ALA A 280 5.50 8.97 -0.61
N HIS A 281 6.22 8.15 0.18
CA HIS A 281 6.45 6.76 -0.19
C HIS A 281 5.17 5.92 -0.10
N ALA A 282 4.32 6.12 0.91
CA ALA A 282 3.01 5.47 0.99
C ALA A 282 2.12 5.82 -0.21
N PHE A 283 2.09 7.10 -0.61
CA PHE A 283 1.35 7.59 -1.77
C PHE A 283 1.84 6.94 -3.07
N ALA A 284 3.13 7.07 -3.38
CA ALA A 284 3.74 6.49 -4.58
C ALA A 284 3.60 4.96 -4.61
N HIS A 285 3.77 4.31 -3.45
CA HIS A 285 3.67 2.86 -3.30
C HIS A 285 2.27 2.32 -3.61
N ILE A 286 1.20 3.00 -3.18
CA ILE A 286 -0.17 2.61 -3.52
C ILE A 286 -0.32 2.53 -5.05
N ILE A 287 0.22 3.50 -5.78
CA ILE A 287 0.07 3.59 -7.23
C ILE A 287 0.92 2.54 -7.95
N TYR A 288 2.24 2.50 -7.74
CA TYR A 288 3.09 1.55 -8.48
C TYR A 288 2.90 0.10 -8.05
N LYS A 289 2.58 -0.16 -6.77
CA LYS A 289 2.30 -1.51 -6.31
C LYS A 289 0.94 -1.99 -6.81
N GLY A 290 -0.08 -1.12 -6.80
CA GLY A 290 -1.36 -1.37 -7.45
C GLY A 290 -1.18 -1.72 -8.92
N LEU A 291 -0.34 -0.96 -9.66
CA LEU A 291 -0.03 -1.23 -11.05
C LEU A 291 0.62 -2.60 -11.28
N LEU A 292 1.57 -2.99 -10.43
CA LEU A 292 2.21 -4.31 -10.50
C LEU A 292 1.22 -5.44 -10.18
N PHE A 293 0.35 -5.28 -9.18
CA PHE A 293 -0.70 -6.25 -8.91
C PHE A 293 -1.75 -6.30 -10.02
N MET A 294 -2.11 -5.18 -10.63
CA MET A 294 -3.00 -5.14 -11.80
C MET A 294 -2.39 -5.90 -12.98
N SER A 295 -1.10 -5.71 -13.26
CA SER A 295 -0.43 -6.41 -14.37
C SER A 295 -0.38 -7.92 -14.14
N MET A 296 -0.01 -8.37 -12.94
CA MET A 296 -0.01 -9.79 -12.60
C MET A 296 -1.42 -10.36 -12.46
N GLY A 297 -2.40 -9.56 -12.02
CA GLY A 297 -3.81 -9.93 -12.03
C GLY A 297 -4.35 -10.12 -13.45
N ALA A 298 -3.95 -9.29 -14.41
CA ALA A 298 -4.29 -9.44 -15.82
C ALA A 298 -3.68 -10.73 -16.41
N VAL A 299 -2.42 -11.06 -16.05
CA VAL A 299 -1.78 -12.32 -16.42
C VAL A 299 -2.56 -13.49 -15.82
N LEU A 300 -2.89 -13.46 -14.52
CA LEU A 300 -3.69 -14.50 -13.87
C LEU A 300 -5.04 -14.70 -14.57
N TYR A 301 -5.74 -13.61 -14.86
CA TYR A 301 -7.05 -13.65 -15.54
C TYR A 301 -6.99 -14.29 -16.94
N ARG A 302 -5.89 -14.08 -17.67
CA ARG A 302 -5.74 -14.56 -19.05
C ARG A 302 -5.06 -15.91 -19.18
N VAL A 303 -4.13 -16.23 -18.29
CA VAL A 303 -3.30 -17.45 -18.36
C VAL A 303 -3.70 -18.48 -17.31
N GLY A 304 -4.27 -18.05 -16.17
CA GLY A 304 -4.69 -18.91 -15.06
C GLY A 304 -3.58 -19.22 -14.05
N THR A 305 -2.35 -18.72 -14.26
CA THR A 305 -1.21 -18.93 -13.35
C THR A 305 -0.35 -17.67 -13.26
N CYS A 306 0.35 -17.49 -12.13
CA CYS A 306 1.38 -16.46 -11.92
C CYS A 306 2.73 -17.06 -11.51
N LYS A 307 2.94 -18.36 -11.70
CA LYS A 307 4.22 -18.99 -11.39
C LYS A 307 5.26 -18.66 -12.47
N ALA A 308 6.40 -18.14 -12.06
CA ALA A 308 7.50 -17.76 -12.95
C ALA A 308 7.95 -18.91 -13.86
N SER A 309 7.98 -20.15 -13.32
CA SER A 309 8.35 -21.36 -14.08
C SER A 309 7.34 -21.77 -15.15
N GLU A 310 6.10 -21.32 -15.06
CA GLU A 310 5.00 -21.65 -16.01
C GLU A 310 4.74 -20.51 -17.01
N LEU A 311 5.30 -19.31 -16.76
CA LEU A 311 5.13 -18.12 -17.59
C LEU A 311 6.33 -17.92 -18.52
N GLY A 312 6.24 -16.92 -19.41
CA GLY A 312 7.30 -16.50 -20.32
C GLY A 312 6.80 -16.23 -21.74
N GLY A 313 7.46 -15.29 -22.41
CA GLY A 313 7.16 -14.93 -23.80
C GLY A 313 5.81 -14.23 -24.00
N LEU A 314 5.16 -13.75 -22.94
CA LEU A 314 3.84 -13.11 -23.02
C LEU A 314 3.87 -11.72 -23.66
N PHE A 315 5.03 -11.07 -23.78
CA PHE A 315 5.16 -9.74 -24.42
C PHE A 315 4.50 -9.68 -25.78
N LYS A 316 4.63 -10.74 -26.58
CA LYS A 316 4.06 -10.81 -27.93
C LYS A 316 2.52 -10.78 -27.92
N TYR A 317 1.89 -11.25 -26.86
CA TYR A 317 0.44 -11.43 -26.77
C TYR A 317 -0.25 -10.40 -25.85
N MET A 318 0.50 -9.87 -24.88
CA MET A 318 0.02 -8.89 -23.90
C MET A 318 0.99 -7.69 -23.83
N PRO A 319 1.24 -6.97 -24.94
CA PRO A 319 2.27 -5.92 -24.98
C PRO A 319 1.93 -4.72 -24.08
N ILE A 320 0.66 -4.30 -24.00
CA ILE A 320 0.26 -3.16 -23.16
C ILE A 320 0.40 -3.51 -21.68
N THR A 321 -0.06 -4.69 -21.29
CA THR A 321 0.12 -5.19 -19.92
C THR A 321 1.60 -5.28 -19.56
N ALA A 322 2.47 -5.72 -20.47
CA ALA A 322 3.92 -5.80 -20.26
C ALA A 322 4.54 -4.41 -20.05
N VAL A 323 4.20 -3.43 -20.89
CA VAL A 323 4.70 -2.04 -20.74
C VAL A 323 4.26 -1.45 -19.41
N CYS A 324 3.00 -1.61 -19.02
CA CYS A 324 2.50 -1.15 -17.72
C CYS A 324 3.23 -1.84 -16.56
N SER A 325 3.50 -3.15 -16.67
CA SER A 325 4.29 -3.89 -15.67
C SER A 325 5.72 -3.34 -15.56
N ILE A 326 6.37 -3.03 -16.67
CA ILE A 326 7.72 -2.43 -16.70
C ILE A 326 7.72 -1.06 -16.04
N ILE A 327 6.72 -0.21 -16.32
CA ILE A 327 6.59 1.12 -15.68
C ILE A 327 6.46 0.98 -14.14
N GLY A 328 5.62 0.05 -13.67
CA GLY A 328 5.50 -0.25 -12.25
C GLY A 328 6.81 -0.78 -11.64
N ALA A 329 7.52 -1.63 -12.38
CA ALA A 329 8.81 -2.22 -11.99
C ALA A 329 9.94 -1.18 -11.90
N ILE A 330 9.99 -0.26 -12.84
CA ILE A 330 10.93 0.87 -12.83
C ILE A 330 10.61 1.83 -11.67
N SER A 331 9.32 2.11 -11.45
CA SER A 331 8.88 2.97 -10.34
C SER A 331 9.26 2.41 -8.98
N ILE A 332 8.98 1.14 -8.69
CA ILE A 332 9.31 0.52 -7.39
C ILE A 332 10.83 0.47 -7.16
N SER A 333 11.61 0.35 -8.24
CA SER A 333 13.08 0.32 -8.21
C SER A 333 13.71 1.69 -7.98
N ALA A 334 12.90 2.73 -7.83
CA ALA A 334 13.35 4.12 -7.67
C ALA A 334 14.25 4.60 -8.84
N PHE A 335 13.86 4.29 -10.06
CA PHE A 335 14.52 4.84 -11.24
C PHE A 335 14.18 6.33 -11.39
N PRO A 336 15.15 7.21 -11.72
CA PRO A 336 14.89 8.63 -11.98
C PRO A 336 13.72 8.83 -12.96
N LEU A 337 12.95 9.92 -12.79
CA LEU A 337 11.74 10.27 -13.52
C LEU A 337 10.49 9.44 -13.16
N PHE A 338 10.56 8.57 -12.17
CA PHE A 338 9.42 7.79 -11.68
C PHE A 338 9.13 8.06 -10.21
N SER A 339 7.89 7.79 -9.80
CA SER A 339 7.36 8.14 -8.47
C SER A 339 8.17 7.57 -7.30
N GLY A 340 8.71 6.36 -7.44
CA GLY A 340 9.51 5.73 -6.38
C GLY A 340 10.82 6.43 -6.11
N PHE A 341 11.43 7.09 -7.10
CA PHE A 341 12.67 7.85 -6.94
C PHE A 341 12.46 9.06 -6.02
N VAL A 342 11.49 9.90 -6.35
CA VAL A 342 11.22 11.14 -5.59
C VAL A 342 10.72 10.88 -4.16
N ALA A 343 10.03 9.76 -3.94
CA ALA A 343 9.54 9.39 -2.63
C ALA A 343 10.63 8.76 -1.73
N LYS A 344 11.43 7.81 -2.26
CA LYS A 344 12.51 7.18 -1.50
C LYS A 344 13.65 8.14 -1.18
N SER A 345 13.91 9.12 -2.05
CA SER A 345 14.96 10.11 -1.82
C SER A 345 14.76 10.88 -0.52
N LEU A 346 13.52 11.25 -0.16
CA LEU A 346 13.22 11.91 1.11
C LEU A 346 13.61 11.05 2.32
N ILE A 347 13.31 9.74 2.29
CA ILE A 347 13.64 8.80 3.36
C ILE A 347 15.16 8.61 3.48
N MET A 348 15.83 8.38 2.35
CA MET A 348 17.27 8.14 2.35
C MET A 348 18.05 9.39 2.79
N SER A 349 17.59 10.56 2.39
CA SER A 349 18.20 11.83 2.81
C SER A 349 18.01 12.10 4.31
N SER A 350 16.82 11.81 4.86
CA SER A 350 16.59 11.94 6.30
C SER A 350 17.52 11.05 7.12
N LEU A 351 17.75 9.80 6.69
CA LEU A 351 18.73 8.90 7.32
C LEU A 351 20.16 9.47 7.28
N GLY A 352 20.53 10.10 6.15
CA GLY A 352 21.83 10.75 5.99
C GLY A 352 22.00 11.92 6.93
N TYR A 353 21.00 12.78 7.06
CA TYR A 353 21.03 13.94 7.95
C TYR A 353 21.07 13.56 9.43
N GLU A 354 20.41 12.48 9.82
CA GLU A 354 20.42 11.95 11.20
C GLU A 354 21.65 11.09 11.51
N GLY A 355 22.56 10.89 10.54
CA GLY A 355 23.80 10.12 10.75
C GLY A 355 23.58 8.62 10.98
N LEU A 356 22.41 8.07 10.62
CA LEU A 356 22.03 6.66 10.81
C LEU A 356 22.66 5.75 9.74
N SER A 357 23.99 5.77 9.63
CA SER A 357 24.76 5.13 8.55
C SER A 357 24.47 3.63 8.40
N PHE A 358 24.38 2.88 9.51
CA PHE A 358 24.10 1.44 9.45
C PHE A 358 22.73 1.16 8.84
N ILE A 359 21.71 1.86 9.28
CA ILE A 359 20.33 1.74 8.75
C ILE A 359 20.28 2.19 7.29
N TYR A 360 20.99 3.28 6.95
CA TYR A 360 21.13 3.75 5.57
C TYR A 360 21.64 2.64 4.65
N PHE A 361 22.73 1.95 5.02
CA PHE A 361 23.28 0.85 4.22
C PHE A 361 22.33 -0.36 4.15
N MET A 362 21.61 -0.68 5.22
CA MET A 362 20.58 -1.72 5.18
C MET A 362 19.47 -1.40 4.16
N LEU A 363 18.97 -0.16 4.16
CA LEU A 363 17.93 0.29 3.22
C LEU A 363 18.47 0.38 1.79
N LEU A 364 19.73 0.78 1.61
CA LEU A 364 20.38 0.81 0.30
C LEU A 364 20.50 -0.60 -0.29
N PHE A 365 20.95 -1.57 0.50
CA PHE A 365 20.99 -2.98 0.11
C PHE A 365 19.58 -3.50 -0.23
N ALA A 366 18.60 -3.16 0.61
CA ALA A 366 17.21 -3.53 0.37
C ALA A 366 16.68 -2.93 -0.94
N SER A 367 17.03 -1.68 -1.27
CA SER A 367 16.66 -1.03 -2.52
C SER A 367 17.25 -1.73 -3.76
N ALA A 368 18.51 -2.18 -3.68
CA ALA A 368 19.13 -3.02 -4.71
C ALA A 368 18.38 -4.35 -4.89
N GLY A 369 18.03 -5.00 -3.78
CA GLY A 369 17.23 -6.23 -3.79
C GLY A 369 15.85 -6.05 -4.43
N VAL A 370 15.21 -4.88 -4.26
CA VAL A 370 13.93 -4.55 -4.90
C VAL A 370 14.03 -4.56 -6.43
N LEU A 371 15.09 -3.98 -6.98
CA LEU A 371 15.31 -4.07 -8.44
C LEU A 371 15.40 -5.52 -8.90
N HIS A 372 16.13 -6.36 -8.15
CA HIS A 372 16.28 -7.78 -8.49
C HIS A 372 14.93 -8.51 -8.51
N HIS A 373 14.17 -8.50 -7.39
CA HIS A 373 12.97 -9.35 -7.27
C HIS A 373 11.68 -8.73 -7.84
N SER A 374 11.55 -7.40 -7.87
CA SER A 374 10.33 -6.74 -8.39
C SER A 374 10.60 -5.97 -9.68
N GLY A 375 11.76 -5.33 -9.79
CA GLY A 375 12.11 -4.54 -10.97
C GLY A 375 12.41 -5.39 -12.20
N ILE A 376 13.18 -6.46 -12.05
CA ILE A 376 13.59 -7.31 -13.18
C ILE A 376 12.83 -8.63 -13.17
N LYS A 377 12.81 -9.37 -12.07
CA LYS A 377 12.25 -10.73 -12.00
C LYS A 377 10.80 -10.79 -12.50
N ILE A 378 9.92 -9.86 -12.07
CA ILE A 378 8.50 -9.91 -12.42
C ILE A 378 8.28 -9.71 -13.91
N PRO A 379 8.70 -8.59 -14.55
CA PRO A 379 8.48 -8.41 -15.98
C PRO A 379 9.28 -9.43 -16.82
N PHE A 380 10.49 -9.81 -16.40
CA PHE A 380 11.31 -10.73 -17.13
C PHE A 380 10.67 -12.12 -17.23
N PHE A 381 10.31 -12.73 -16.11
CA PHE A 381 9.74 -14.08 -16.11
C PHE A 381 8.32 -14.12 -16.68
N ALA A 382 7.50 -13.09 -16.49
CA ALA A 382 6.17 -13.06 -17.08
C ALA A 382 6.19 -12.86 -18.59
N PHE A 383 7.02 -11.93 -19.10
CA PHE A 383 6.87 -11.45 -20.47
C PHE A 383 8.02 -11.81 -21.42
N PHE A 384 9.24 -12.02 -20.93
CA PHE A 384 10.45 -12.13 -21.78
C PHE A 384 11.22 -13.44 -21.66
N ALA A 385 11.09 -14.19 -20.55
CA ALA A 385 11.81 -15.43 -20.33
C ALA A 385 11.51 -16.49 -21.42
N HIS A 386 11.67 -17.75 -21.14
CA HIS A 386 11.42 -18.88 -22.03
C HIS A 386 10.00 -18.85 -22.65
N LYS A 387 9.79 -19.59 -23.73
CA LYS A 387 8.48 -19.71 -24.37
C LYS A 387 7.61 -20.69 -23.57
N SER A 388 6.61 -20.21 -22.85
CA SER A 388 5.68 -21.01 -22.07
C SER A 388 4.61 -21.76 -22.92
N GLY A 389 4.48 -21.42 -24.20
CA GLY A 389 3.42 -21.96 -25.06
C GLY A 389 2.06 -21.26 -24.91
N HIS A 390 1.88 -20.42 -23.91
CA HIS A 390 0.64 -19.65 -23.73
C HIS A 390 0.50 -18.57 -24.82
N LYS A 391 -0.72 -18.45 -25.37
CA LYS A 391 -1.08 -17.46 -26.39
C LYS A 391 -2.35 -16.70 -25.98
N PRO A 392 -2.36 -16.01 -24.83
CA PRO A 392 -3.53 -15.31 -24.35
C PRO A 392 -3.85 -14.09 -25.23
N LYS A 393 -5.11 -13.64 -25.17
CA LYS A 393 -5.47 -12.30 -25.66
C LYS A 393 -4.97 -11.24 -24.65
N GLU A 394 -4.81 -10.00 -25.10
CA GLU A 394 -4.53 -8.86 -24.24
C GLU A 394 -5.60 -8.73 -23.13
N ALA A 395 -5.27 -8.07 -22.04
CA ALA A 395 -6.19 -7.79 -20.94
C ALA A 395 -7.47 -7.09 -21.42
N PRO A 396 -8.62 -7.24 -20.75
CA PRO A 396 -9.82 -6.47 -21.03
C PRO A 396 -9.57 -4.96 -21.01
N LEU A 397 -10.28 -4.20 -21.86
CA LEU A 397 -10.04 -2.77 -22.04
C LEU A 397 -10.10 -1.97 -20.72
N ASN A 398 -11.01 -2.30 -19.83
CA ASN A 398 -11.12 -1.66 -18.52
C ASN A 398 -9.89 -1.91 -17.63
N MET A 399 -9.30 -3.11 -17.68
CA MET A 399 -8.05 -3.41 -16.97
C MET A 399 -6.89 -2.60 -17.58
N ILE A 400 -6.84 -2.49 -18.91
CA ILE A 400 -5.83 -1.68 -19.61
C ILE A 400 -5.95 -0.21 -19.20
N ILE A 401 -7.16 0.36 -19.22
CA ILE A 401 -7.38 1.75 -18.82
C ILE A 401 -6.89 1.99 -17.39
N ALA A 402 -7.23 1.12 -16.46
CA ALA A 402 -6.78 1.23 -15.07
C ALA A 402 -5.24 1.18 -14.94
N MET A 403 -4.58 0.26 -15.66
CA MET A 403 -3.12 0.15 -15.67
C MET A 403 -2.46 1.37 -16.33
N VAL A 404 -3.02 1.91 -17.40
CA VAL A 404 -2.52 3.12 -18.07
C VAL A 404 -2.63 4.33 -17.13
N ILE A 405 -3.75 4.50 -16.43
CA ILE A 405 -3.91 5.56 -15.42
C ILE A 405 -2.82 5.45 -14.35
N GLY A 406 -2.62 4.25 -13.79
CA GLY A 406 -1.56 4.01 -12.80
C GLY A 406 -0.15 4.31 -13.36
N SER A 407 0.11 3.93 -14.61
CA SER A 407 1.39 4.19 -15.30
C SER A 407 1.65 5.69 -15.49
N VAL A 408 0.64 6.43 -15.94
CA VAL A 408 0.73 7.90 -16.12
C VAL A 408 0.99 8.58 -14.79
N LEU A 409 0.30 8.19 -13.71
CA LEU A 409 0.52 8.74 -12.38
C LEU A 409 1.94 8.46 -11.87
N CYS A 410 2.50 7.26 -12.10
CA CYS A 410 3.87 6.94 -11.74
C CYS A 410 4.89 7.88 -12.41
N ILE A 411 4.66 8.22 -13.67
CA ILE A 411 5.53 9.11 -14.46
C ILE A 411 5.34 10.57 -14.04
N LEU A 412 4.09 11.03 -13.91
CA LEU A 412 3.81 12.42 -13.55
C LEU A 412 4.36 12.80 -12.18
N ILE A 413 4.23 11.94 -11.18
CA ILE A 413 4.80 12.16 -9.85
C ILE A 413 6.34 12.26 -9.93
N GLY A 414 6.96 11.43 -10.76
CA GLY A 414 8.42 11.46 -10.93
C GLY A 414 8.91 12.71 -11.64
N ILE A 415 8.22 13.16 -12.70
CA ILE A 415 8.63 14.33 -13.50
C ILE A 415 8.32 15.65 -12.78
N PHE A 416 7.24 15.71 -11.99
CA PHE A 416 6.79 16.93 -11.32
C PHE A 416 6.83 16.82 -9.78
N PRO A 417 8.02 16.58 -9.15
CA PRO A 417 8.11 16.40 -7.71
C PRO A 417 7.64 17.61 -6.93
N SER A 418 7.85 18.81 -7.40
CA SER A 418 7.43 20.04 -6.73
C SER A 418 5.91 20.12 -6.54
N VAL A 419 5.12 19.69 -7.53
CA VAL A 419 3.66 19.63 -7.42
C VAL A 419 3.24 18.55 -6.43
N PHE A 420 3.90 17.40 -6.46
CA PHE A 420 3.63 16.31 -5.53
C PHE A 420 3.98 16.67 -4.09
N TYR A 421 5.09 17.38 -3.86
CA TYR A 421 5.54 17.76 -2.52
C TYR A 421 4.62 18.80 -1.85
N GLN A 422 3.83 19.56 -2.62
CA GLN A 422 2.87 20.53 -2.08
C GLN A 422 1.73 19.89 -1.28
N ILE A 423 1.43 18.63 -1.52
CA ILE A 423 0.37 17.90 -0.79
C ILE A 423 0.91 17.19 0.46
N LEU A 424 2.21 17.24 0.73
CA LEU A 424 2.83 16.58 1.89
C LEU A 424 2.56 17.37 3.17
N PRO A 425 2.63 16.71 4.36
CA PRO A 425 2.28 17.34 5.63
C PRO A 425 3.08 18.57 5.99
N TYR A 426 4.36 18.59 5.65
CA TYR A 426 5.29 19.68 5.97
C TYR A 426 5.89 20.26 4.68
N SER A 427 6.39 21.50 4.75
CA SER A 427 7.07 22.13 3.62
C SER A 427 8.34 21.34 3.25
N VAL A 428 8.59 21.19 1.94
CA VAL A 428 9.74 20.43 1.42
C VAL A 428 10.65 21.34 0.63
N GLU A 429 11.84 21.62 1.16
CA GLU A 429 12.91 22.35 0.45
C GLU A 429 13.86 21.43 -0.31
N TYR A 430 13.71 20.10 -0.14
CA TYR A 430 14.57 19.07 -0.72
C TYR A 430 14.37 18.94 -2.24
N GLN A 431 15.50 18.86 -2.98
CA GLN A 431 15.54 18.67 -4.43
C GLN A 431 16.03 17.25 -4.76
N PRO A 432 15.16 16.36 -5.29
CA PRO A 432 15.54 14.96 -5.56
C PRO A 432 16.49 14.83 -6.78
N TYR A 433 16.45 15.78 -7.72
CA TYR A 433 17.20 15.73 -8.98
C TYR A 433 18.54 16.47 -8.90
N ASP A 434 19.33 16.23 -7.84
CA ASP A 434 20.73 16.59 -7.81
C ASP A 434 21.56 15.58 -8.62
N PHE A 435 22.59 16.07 -9.31
CA PHE A 435 23.43 15.24 -10.20
C PHE A 435 24.07 14.08 -9.47
N SER A 436 24.61 14.32 -8.26
CA SER A 436 25.28 13.28 -7.47
C SER A 436 24.31 12.20 -7.01
N HIS A 437 23.09 12.57 -6.61
CA HIS A 437 22.05 11.63 -6.19
C HIS A 437 21.54 10.79 -7.37
N VAL A 438 21.24 11.42 -8.52
CA VAL A 438 20.83 10.70 -9.74
C VAL A 438 21.92 9.71 -10.18
N LEU A 439 23.19 10.15 -10.21
CA LEU A 439 24.32 9.29 -10.58
C LEU A 439 24.47 8.11 -9.65
N SER A 440 24.43 8.34 -8.33
CA SER A 440 24.55 7.28 -7.32
C SER A 440 23.41 6.26 -7.43
N GLN A 441 22.18 6.72 -7.67
CA GLN A 441 21.04 5.83 -7.89
C GLN A 441 21.19 5.01 -9.17
N LEU A 442 21.62 5.61 -10.28
CA LEU A 442 21.87 4.88 -11.52
C LEU A 442 23.00 3.86 -11.38
N GLN A 443 24.06 4.17 -10.63
CA GLN A 443 25.14 3.23 -10.33
C GLN A 443 24.58 2.02 -9.53
N LEU A 444 23.78 2.26 -8.47
CA LEU A 444 23.15 1.20 -7.68
C LEU A 444 22.29 0.28 -8.57
N LEU A 445 21.46 0.86 -9.42
CA LEU A 445 20.58 0.11 -10.32
C LEU A 445 21.39 -0.70 -11.35
N THR A 446 22.48 -0.13 -11.90
CA THR A 446 23.35 -0.81 -12.86
C THR A 446 24.04 -2.02 -12.22
N PHE A 447 24.62 -1.86 -11.01
CA PHE A 447 25.24 -2.97 -10.30
C PHE A 447 24.25 -4.05 -9.89
N ALA A 448 23.04 -3.67 -9.46
CA ALA A 448 21.99 -4.63 -9.12
C ALA A 448 21.48 -5.39 -10.35
N ALA A 449 21.36 -4.73 -11.52
CA ALA A 449 21.01 -5.38 -12.78
C ALA A 449 22.13 -6.34 -13.25
N PHE A 450 23.39 -5.94 -13.12
CA PHE A 450 24.53 -6.80 -13.44
C PHE A 450 24.56 -8.04 -12.54
N ALA A 451 24.33 -7.88 -11.23
CA ALA A 451 24.20 -9.01 -10.30
C ALA A 451 23.08 -9.98 -10.71
N PHE A 452 21.92 -9.48 -11.19
CA PHE A 452 20.86 -10.33 -11.70
C PHE A 452 21.32 -11.18 -12.88
N ILE A 453 22.05 -10.59 -13.83
CA ILE A 453 22.57 -11.29 -15.03
C ILE A 453 23.58 -12.38 -14.63
N CYS A 454 24.44 -12.10 -13.62
CA CYS A 454 25.44 -13.06 -13.16
C CYS A 454 24.85 -14.24 -12.37
N LEU A 455 23.72 -14.01 -11.70
CA LEU A 455 23.06 -15.03 -10.87
C LEU A 455 22.00 -15.85 -11.63
N TRP A 456 21.67 -15.47 -12.86
CA TRP A 456 20.73 -16.16 -13.73
C TRP A 456 21.46 -17.09 -14.68
#